data_6298e6747dcf8eff9189f7b6ea4c018b
#
_entry.id   6298e6747dcf8eff9189f7b6ea4c018b
#
_cell.length_a   1.000
_cell.length_b   1.000
_cell.length_c   1.000
_cell.angle_alpha   90.00
_cell.angle_beta   90.00
_cell.angle_gamma   90.00
#
_symmetry.space_group_name_H-M   'P 1'
#
loop_
_entity.id
_entity.type
_entity.pdbx_description
1 polymer ?
#
loop_
_entity_poly.entity_id
_entity_poly.type
_entity_poly.pdbx_seq_one_letter_code
_entity_poly.pdbx_strand_id
1 'polypeptide(L)'
;LRRQRQMCIRDREKMMCIVGFAFMYIFSYICAKTDSVFLLALCSLLTGFLRMVLMMVNLFTLIWYAGGMEATRNITPGLEPKDTAGWNKLDIERCVSQPAVYLFFMILGQSGTALTAWLSFEYEWKYVYYFMMGILLISILLLFITMPNYKFPGRFPINFRKFGNVTAFCISLTCLTYVLVYGKVLDWYDDESIRWATAVSILFTGIFLYMDVTRRSPYVLLDAFKLRTIRMGALLYLLLMVINSSAMFVNVFAGVGMHLDNLQNASLGNWCMVGYAIGAVIAMVLGGKGLHFKYLFAMGFFFLSLSAVFMYFEVQTAGVYERLKYAVIIRATGMMILYALTAAYANQRMPFKYLSTWICIMLTAVSYTHLRAHETKANL
;
A
#
# COMPACT_ATOMS: atom_id res chain seq x y z
N LEU A 1 -38.84 13.17 2.68
CA LEU A 1 -38.05 13.43 3.90
C LEU A 1 -37.02 12.34 4.24
N ARG A 2 -37.31 11.03 4.06
CA ARG A 2 -36.34 9.94 4.28
C ARG A 2 -35.20 9.91 3.25
N ARG A 3 -35.44 10.33 2.01
CA ARG A 3 -34.41 10.46 0.95
C ARG A 3 -33.43 11.61 1.20
N GLN A 4 -33.87 12.70 1.83
CA GLN A 4 -33.04 13.87 2.12
C GLN A 4 -32.05 13.64 3.26
N ARG A 5 -32.38 12.88 4.30
CA ARG A 5 -31.45 12.57 5.42
C ARG A 5 -30.30 11.65 5.03
N GLN A 6 -30.47 10.79 4.01
CA GLN A 6 -29.36 9.96 3.48
C GLN A 6 -28.40 10.74 2.58
N MET A 7 -28.79 11.93 2.12
CA MET A 7 -27.98 12.80 1.26
C MET A 7 -26.85 13.54 2.02
N CYS A 8 -27.02 13.85 3.31
CA CYS A 8 -26.14 14.78 4.03
C CYS A 8 -24.75 14.21 4.41
N ILE A 9 -24.59 12.91 4.58
CA ILE A 9 -23.30 12.31 4.94
C ILE A 9 -22.45 12.01 3.70
N ARG A 10 -23.07 11.96 2.54
CA ARG A 10 -22.55 11.45 1.29
C ARG A 10 -21.85 12.49 0.40
N ASP A 11 -22.11 13.77 0.62
CA ASP A 11 -21.66 14.86 -0.24
C ASP A 11 -20.42 15.60 0.28
N ARG A 12 -19.71 15.03 1.28
CA ARG A 12 -18.65 15.76 1.99
C ARG A 12 -17.37 14.94 2.15
N GLU A 13 -16.73 14.51 1.05
CA GLU A 13 -15.39 13.90 1.10
C GLU A 13 -14.41 14.83 1.83
N LYS A 14 -14.47 16.11 1.54
CA LYS A 14 -13.71 17.16 2.22
C LYS A 14 -13.90 17.09 3.74
N MET A 15 -15.16 17.00 4.20
CA MET A 15 -15.46 16.90 5.64
C MET A 15 -14.98 15.58 6.25
N MET A 16 -15.08 14.46 5.52
CA MET A 16 -14.55 13.18 5.98
C MET A 16 -13.03 13.23 6.16
N CYS A 17 -12.32 13.83 5.21
CA CYS A 17 -10.87 14.00 5.30
C CYS A 17 -10.49 14.93 6.45
N ILE A 18 -11.16 16.07 6.62
CA ILE A 18 -10.88 17.02 7.71
C ILE A 18 -11.14 16.36 9.07
N VAL A 19 -12.28 15.70 9.25
CA VAL A 19 -12.63 15.03 10.49
C VAL A 19 -11.66 13.87 10.78
N GLY A 20 -11.31 13.08 9.76
CA GLY A 20 -10.35 12.01 9.91
C GLY A 20 -8.96 12.50 10.32
N PHE A 21 -8.44 13.54 9.69
CA PHE A 21 -7.17 14.15 10.09
C PHE A 21 -7.24 14.81 11.47
N ALA A 22 -8.37 15.40 11.86
CA ALA A 22 -8.56 15.93 13.21
C ALA A 22 -8.50 14.83 14.28
N PHE A 23 -9.12 13.67 14.04
CA PHE A 23 -9.00 12.52 14.94
C PHE A 23 -7.56 11.99 14.99
N MET A 24 -6.87 11.88 13.85
CA MET A 24 -5.45 11.49 13.83
C MET A 24 -4.58 12.47 14.62
N TYR A 25 -4.87 13.77 14.54
CA TYR A 25 -4.20 14.80 15.34
C TYR A 25 -4.39 14.57 16.84
N ILE A 26 -5.64 14.32 17.28
CA ILE A 26 -5.95 14.04 18.69
C ILE A 26 -5.22 12.78 19.17
N PHE A 27 -5.26 11.69 18.39
CA PHE A 27 -4.56 10.46 18.77
C PHE A 27 -3.04 10.64 18.81
N SER A 28 -2.46 11.41 17.88
CA SER A 28 -1.03 11.73 17.91
C SER A 28 -0.67 12.56 19.15
N TYR A 29 -1.53 13.49 19.58
CA TYR A 29 -1.34 14.24 20.80
C TYR A 29 -1.35 13.33 22.04
N ILE A 30 -2.30 12.41 22.12
CA ILE A 30 -2.38 11.43 23.21
C ILE A 30 -1.12 10.57 23.25
N CYS A 31 -0.64 10.07 22.07
CA CYS A 31 0.58 9.30 21.97
C CYS A 31 1.83 10.07 22.43
N ALA A 32 1.91 11.39 22.14
CA ALA A 32 3.03 12.23 22.55
C ALA A 32 3.08 12.46 24.07
N LYS A 33 1.94 12.38 24.75
CA LYS A 33 1.82 12.68 26.20
C LYS A 33 1.79 11.45 27.09
N THR A 34 1.44 10.28 26.55
CA THR A 34 1.26 9.06 27.34
C THR A 34 2.55 8.26 27.42
N ASP A 35 2.78 7.66 28.60
CA ASP A 35 3.83 6.66 28.82
C ASP A 35 3.21 5.24 28.95
N SER A 36 1.88 5.11 28.89
CA SER A 36 1.21 3.84 28.95
C SER A 36 1.27 3.10 27.62
N VAL A 37 1.91 1.94 27.61
CA VAL A 37 2.05 1.08 26.40
C VAL A 37 0.68 0.67 25.83
N PHE A 38 -0.28 0.37 26.70
CA PHE A 38 -1.64 -0.01 26.27
C PHE A 38 -2.34 1.14 25.53
N LEU A 39 -2.29 2.35 26.08
CA LEU A 39 -2.91 3.51 25.45
C LEU A 39 -2.22 3.88 24.13
N LEU A 40 -0.89 3.76 24.08
CA LEU A 40 -0.10 3.95 22.87
C LEU A 40 -0.51 2.95 21.78
N ALA A 41 -0.64 1.67 22.13
CA ALA A 41 -1.08 0.62 21.19
C ALA A 41 -2.50 0.87 20.69
N LEU A 42 -3.43 1.25 21.56
CA LEU A 42 -4.82 1.56 21.20
C LEU A 42 -4.89 2.76 20.24
N CYS A 43 -4.22 3.85 20.57
CA CYS A 43 -4.19 5.05 19.71
C CYS A 43 -3.51 4.76 18.37
N SER A 44 -2.45 3.96 18.34
CA SER A 44 -1.78 3.54 17.10
C SER A 44 -2.71 2.69 16.22
N LEU A 45 -3.47 1.78 16.80
CA LEU A 45 -4.47 0.97 16.09
C LEU A 45 -5.57 1.86 15.47
N LEU A 46 -6.11 2.81 16.23
CA LEU A 46 -7.13 3.73 15.74
C LEU A 46 -6.59 4.66 14.66
N THR A 47 -5.38 5.16 14.82
CA THR A 47 -4.69 5.98 13.80
C THR A 47 -4.44 5.17 12.53
N GLY A 48 -4.01 3.91 12.64
CA GLY A 48 -3.84 3.00 11.51
C GLY A 48 -5.14 2.75 10.75
N PHE A 49 -6.25 2.54 11.46
CA PHE A 49 -7.57 2.40 10.86
C PHE A 49 -7.99 3.66 10.10
N LEU A 50 -7.89 4.83 10.71
CA LEU A 50 -8.21 6.11 10.07
C LEU A 50 -7.33 6.36 8.84
N ARG A 51 -6.03 6.08 8.94
CA ARG A 51 -5.08 6.21 7.83
C ARG A 51 -5.51 5.39 6.62
N MET A 52 -5.94 4.13 6.83
CA MET A 52 -6.39 3.27 5.73
C MET A 52 -7.68 3.78 5.11
N VAL A 53 -8.65 4.25 5.90
CA VAL A 53 -9.90 4.83 5.38
C VAL A 53 -9.60 6.08 4.55
N LEU A 54 -8.77 6.99 5.05
CA LEU A 54 -8.40 8.22 4.36
C LEU A 54 -7.58 7.94 3.10
N MET A 55 -6.66 6.98 3.14
CA MET A 55 -5.90 6.56 1.98
C MET A 55 -6.80 6.05 0.86
N MET A 56 -7.84 5.25 1.20
CA MET A 56 -8.82 4.78 0.24
C MET A 56 -9.59 5.94 -0.40
N VAL A 57 -10.10 6.87 0.40
CA VAL A 57 -10.85 8.05 -0.09
C VAL A 57 -9.96 8.86 -1.04
N ASN A 58 -8.75 9.19 -0.62
CA ASN A 58 -7.82 9.99 -1.42
C ASN A 58 -7.39 9.26 -2.71
N LEU A 59 -7.15 7.95 -2.66
CA LEU A 59 -6.78 7.16 -3.83
C LEU A 59 -7.93 7.12 -4.85
N PHE A 60 -9.18 6.94 -4.40
CA PHE A 60 -10.34 7.01 -5.28
C PHE A 60 -10.49 8.39 -5.93
N THR A 61 -10.33 9.46 -5.15
CA THR A 61 -10.40 10.83 -5.63
C THR A 61 -9.31 11.10 -6.66
N LEU A 62 -8.07 10.64 -6.38
CA LEU A 62 -6.95 10.82 -7.30
C LEU A 62 -7.16 10.06 -8.62
N ILE A 63 -7.59 8.79 -8.57
CA ILE A 63 -7.88 8.00 -9.76
C ILE A 63 -9.01 8.64 -10.57
N TRP A 64 -10.00 9.21 -9.90
CA TRP A 64 -11.10 9.93 -10.55
C TRP A 64 -10.62 11.17 -11.30
N TYR A 65 -9.82 12.00 -10.65
CA TYR A 65 -9.30 13.25 -11.26
C TYR A 65 -8.21 13.01 -12.30
N ALA A 66 -7.41 11.95 -12.17
CA ALA A 66 -6.38 11.60 -13.17
C ALA A 66 -6.97 11.08 -14.51
N GLY A 67 -8.26 11.27 -14.75
CA GLY A 67 -8.90 11.00 -16.03
C GLY A 67 -9.19 9.52 -16.34
N GLY A 68 -8.76 8.61 -15.44
CA GLY A 68 -8.92 7.17 -15.67
C GLY A 68 -10.36 6.67 -15.63
N MET A 69 -11.28 7.40 -14.99
CA MET A 69 -12.64 6.93 -14.75
C MET A 69 -13.70 7.45 -15.72
N GLU A 70 -13.52 8.61 -16.31
CA GLU A 70 -14.47 9.08 -17.30
C GLU A 70 -14.50 8.17 -18.53
N ALA A 71 -13.37 7.62 -18.85
CA ALA A 71 -13.21 6.64 -19.90
C ALA A 71 -13.74 5.24 -19.56
N THR A 72 -13.70 4.82 -18.29
CA THR A 72 -14.36 3.55 -17.85
C THR A 72 -15.86 3.70 -17.72
N ARG A 73 -16.39 4.90 -17.55
CA ARG A 73 -17.84 5.16 -17.50
C ARG A 73 -18.52 4.90 -18.85
N ASN A 74 -17.81 5.11 -19.94
CA ASN A 74 -18.30 4.91 -21.30
C ASN A 74 -18.12 3.47 -21.83
N ILE A 75 -17.51 2.57 -21.06
CA ILE A 75 -17.48 1.14 -21.39
C ILE A 75 -18.83 0.57 -20.97
N THR A 76 -19.75 0.51 -21.91
CA THR A 76 -21.03 -0.18 -21.77
C THR A 76 -20.79 -1.63 -21.34
N PRO A 77 -21.50 -2.13 -20.30
CA PRO A 77 -21.40 -3.52 -19.91
C PRO A 77 -21.87 -4.39 -21.10
N GLY A 78 -20.99 -5.17 -21.69
CA GLY A 78 -21.32 -6.05 -22.81
C GLY A 78 -20.48 -5.84 -24.07
N LEU A 79 -19.77 -4.73 -24.24
CA LEU A 79 -18.72 -4.60 -25.25
C LEU A 79 -17.38 -5.00 -24.61
N GLU A 80 -17.13 -6.30 -24.50
CA GLU A 80 -15.75 -6.77 -24.47
C GLU A 80 -15.13 -6.37 -25.81
N PRO A 81 -14.07 -5.54 -25.82
CA PRO A 81 -13.39 -5.24 -27.06
C PRO A 81 -12.84 -6.57 -27.57
N LYS A 82 -13.45 -7.10 -28.62
CA LYS A 82 -12.88 -8.19 -29.41
C LYS A 82 -11.45 -7.77 -29.74
N ASP A 83 -10.50 -8.67 -29.51
CA ASP A 83 -9.07 -8.59 -29.76
C ASP A 83 -8.64 -7.55 -30.79
N THR A 84 -8.63 -6.31 -30.41
CA THR A 84 -7.93 -5.28 -31.17
C THR A 84 -6.48 -5.32 -30.69
N ALA A 85 -5.64 -5.91 -31.51
CA ALA A 85 -4.19 -5.93 -31.38
C ALA A 85 -3.61 -4.50 -31.48
N GLY A 86 -3.90 -3.64 -30.51
CA GLY A 86 -3.43 -2.28 -30.45
C GLY A 86 -3.67 -1.67 -29.08
N TRP A 87 -2.67 -0.96 -28.59
CA TRP A 87 -2.80 -0.13 -27.41
C TRP A 87 -3.83 0.96 -27.70
N ASN A 88 -4.92 1.00 -26.95
CA ASN A 88 -5.83 2.12 -27.00
C ASN A 88 -5.12 3.35 -26.41
N LYS A 89 -5.43 4.55 -26.92
CA LYS A 89 -4.91 5.84 -26.42
C LYS A 89 -5.00 5.93 -24.88
N LEU A 90 -6.04 5.39 -24.31
CA LEU A 90 -6.31 5.29 -22.87
C LEU A 90 -5.31 4.42 -22.11
N ASP A 91 -4.88 3.32 -22.68
CA ASP A 91 -3.90 2.42 -22.06
C ASP A 91 -2.52 3.10 -22.03
N ILE A 92 -2.20 3.86 -23.08
CA ILE A 92 -0.97 4.66 -23.15
C ILE A 92 -1.01 5.78 -22.07
N GLU A 93 -2.13 6.51 -21.96
CA GLU A 93 -2.28 7.55 -20.95
C GLU A 93 -2.15 6.99 -19.52
N ARG A 94 -2.67 5.79 -19.25
CA ARG A 94 -2.51 5.11 -17.96
C ARG A 94 -1.07 4.67 -17.71
N CYS A 95 -0.36 4.20 -18.74
CA CYS A 95 1.05 3.84 -18.61
C CYS A 95 1.96 5.04 -18.34
N VAL A 96 1.50 6.25 -18.62
CA VAL A 96 2.22 7.49 -18.29
C VAL A 96 1.78 8.03 -16.93
N SER A 97 0.49 8.08 -16.64
CA SER A 97 -0.05 8.68 -15.40
C SER A 97 0.21 7.82 -14.16
N GLN A 98 0.11 6.50 -14.25
CA GLN A 98 0.30 5.61 -13.10
C GLN A 98 1.72 5.69 -12.52
N PRO A 99 2.81 5.58 -13.31
CA PRO A 99 4.16 5.75 -12.77
C PRO A 99 4.40 7.10 -12.10
N ALA A 100 3.83 8.20 -12.63
CA ALA A 100 3.96 9.52 -12.03
C ALA A 100 3.32 9.58 -10.63
N VAL A 101 2.11 9.03 -10.50
CA VAL A 101 1.39 8.96 -9.22
C VAL A 101 2.14 8.07 -8.22
N TYR A 102 2.59 6.89 -8.64
CA TYR A 102 3.35 5.98 -7.77
C TYR A 102 4.68 6.58 -7.35
N LEU A 103 5.38 7.28 -8.25
CA LEU A 103 6.62 7.98 -7.92
C LEU A 103 6.42 8.99 -6.79
N PHE A 104 5.36 9.79 -6.89
CA PHE A 104 5.02 10.77 -5.86
C PHE A 104 4.80 10.09 -4.49
N PHE A 105 4.01 9.01 -4.44
CA PHE A 105 3.77 8.27 -3.20
C PHE A 105 5.03 7.60 -2.64
N MET A 106 5.87 7.02 -3.50
CA MET A 106 7.09 6.35 -3.07
C MET A 106 8.12 7.33 -2.53
N ILE A 107 8.29 8.49 -3.18
CA ILE A 107 9.19 9.54 -2.69
C ILE A 107 8.69 10.10 -1.36
N LEU A 108 7.41 10.44 -1.25
CA LEU A 108 6.85 10.94 0.00
C LEU A 108 6.95 9.92 1.14
N GLY A 109 6.68 8.64 0.85
CA GLY A 109 6.81 7.58 1.84
C GLY A 109 8.24 7.42 2.33
N GLN A 110 9.21 7.43 1.42
CA GLN A 110 10.63 7.28 1.77
C GLN A 110 11.16 8.52 2.50
N SER A 111 10.81 9.73 2.05
CA SER A 111 11.20 10.97 2.72
C SER A 111 10.61 11.06 4.14
N GLY A 112 9.36 10.63 4.33
CA GLY A 112 8.75 10.53 5.64
C GLY A 112 9.50 9.58 6.57
N THR A 113 9.90 8.40 6.08
CA THR A 113 10.71 7.43 6.84
C THR A 113 12.08 7.99 7.22
N ALA A 114 12.76 8.65 6.28
CA ALA A 114 14.04 9.29 6.52
C ALA A 114 13.97 10.38 7.60
N LEU A 115 12.95 11.23 7.49
CA LEU A 115 12.75 12.34 8.41
C LEU A 115 12.38 11.85 9.82
N THR A 116 11.53 10.83 9.93
CA THR A 116 11.20 10.24 11.23
C THR A 116 12.39 9.54 11.88
N ALA A 117 13.23 8.85 11.08
CA ALA A 117 14.47 8.24 11.59
C ALA A 117 15.44 9.30 12.11
N TRP A 118 15.65 10.38 11.37
CA TRP A 118 16.50 11.49 11.79
C TRP A 118 15.98 12.16 13.06
N LEU A 119 14.66 12.44 13.12
CA LEU A 119 14.04 13.09 14.27
C LEU A 119 14.15 12.23 15.54
N SER A 120 13.95 10.90 15.41
CA SER A 120 14.05 9.98 16.54
C SER A 120 15.49 9.74 17.00
N PHE A 121 16.49 9.97 16.14
CA PHE A 121 17.89 9.87 16.48
C PHE A 121 18.42 11.12 17.19
N GLU A 122 18.09 12.32 16.68
CA GLU A 122 18.56 13.60 17.21
C GLU A 122 17.79 14.03 18.46
N TYR A 123 16.50 13.70 18.51
CA TYR A 123 15.59 14.08 19.59
C TYR A 123 14.93 12.85 20.19
N GLU A 124 14.09 13.04 21.22
CA GLU A 124 13.28 11.97 21.76
C GLU A 124 12.18 11.52 20.78
N TRP A 125 11.77 10.23 20.85
CA TRP A 125 10.73 9.65 20.02
C TRP A 125 9.38 10.43 20.08
N LYS A 126 9.11 11.15 21.17
CA LYS A 126 7.90 11.98 21.33
C LYS A 126 7.83 13.12 20.30
N TYR A 127 8.97 13.64 19.86
CA TYR A 127 9.02 14.72 18.86
C TYR A 127 8.51 14.29 17.48
N VAL A 128 8.59 13.01 17.17
CA VAL A 128 8.00 12.46 15.93
C VAL A 128 6.49 12.70 15.89
N TYR A 129 5.80 12.52 17.03
CA TYR A 129 4.35 12.78 17.10
C TYR A 129 4.03 14.27 17.00
N TYR A 130 4.82 15.15 17.61
CA TYR A 130 4.64 16.60 17.46
C TYR A 130 4.84 17.04 16.01
N PHE A 131 5.83 16.50 15.34
CA PHE A 131 6.05 16.73 13.90
C PHE A 131 4.88 16.24 13.06
N MET A 132 4.38 15.04 13.32
CA MET A 132 3.17 14.51 12.66
C MET A 132 1.96 15.42 12.88
N MET A 133 1.78 15.95 14.07
CA MET A 133 0.71 16.91 14.36
C MET A 133 0.84 18.18 13.53
N GLY A 134 2.04 18.70 13.35
CA GLY A 134 2.31 19.86 12.48
C GLY A 134 1.91 19.58 11.03
N ILE A 135 2.31 18.44 10.48
CA ILE A 135 1.92 18.05 9.12
C ILE A 135 0.40 17.87 8.98
N LEU A 136 -0.26 17.23 9.97
CA LEU A 136 -1.71 17.05 9.95
C LEU A 136 -2.46 18.39 9.96
N LEU A 137 -1.99 19.34 10.76
CA LEU A 137 -2.58 20.67 10.82
C LEU A 137 -2.43 21.42 9.50
N ILE A 138 -1.23 21.40 8.91
CA ILE A 138 -0.98 21.98 7.57
C ILE A 138 -1.89 21.29 6.53
N SER A 139 -2.02 19.97 6.59
CA SER A 139 -2.88 19.20 5.68
C SER A 139 -4.35 19.58 5.81
N ILE A 140 -4.85 19.78 7.04
CA ILE A 140 -6.22 20.26 7.29
C ILE A 140 -6.42 21.65 6.69
N LEU A 141 -5.48 22.56 6.90
CA LEU A 141 -5.56 23.92 6.34
C LEU A 141 -5.55 23.90 4.81
N LEU A 142 -4.63 23.13 4.21
CA LEU A 142 -4.57 22.99 2.75
C LEU A 142 -5.86 22.39 2.18
N LEU A 143 -6.41 21.34 2.79
CA LEU A 143 -7.69 20.77 2.37
C LEU A 143 -8.84 21.78 2.50
N PHE A 144 -8.83 22.58 3.55
CA PHE A 144 -9.85 23.60 3.76
C PHE A 144 -9.82 24.65 2.65
N ILE A 145 -8.63 25.09 2.23
CA ILE A 145 -8.44 26.14 1.22
C ILE A 145 -8.58 25.59 -0.20
N THR A 146 -7.93 24.46 -0.51
CA THR A 146 -7.76 24.00 -1.89
C THR A 146 -8.86 23.07 -2.39
N MET A 147 -9.45 22.27 -1.50
CA MET A 147 -10.41 21.26 -1.92
C MET A 147 -11.82 21.88 -2.08
N PRO A 148 -12.36 21.95 -3.31
CA PRO A 148 -13.72 22.40 -3.52
C PRO A 148 -14.71 21.40 -2.90
N ASN A 149 -15.91 21.90 -2.54
CA ASN A 149 -17.00 21.04 -2.07
C ASN A 149 -17.58 20.25 -3.24
N TYR A 150 -16.91 19.18 -3.63
CA TYR A 150 -17.30 18.35 -4.75
C TYR A 150 -18.34 17.31 -4.34
N LYS A 151 -19.31 17.08 -5.23
CA LYS A 151 -20.29 15.99 -5.09
C LYS A 151 -19.80 14.81 -5.92
N PHE A 152 -19.39 13.74 -5.25
CA PHE A 152 -18.99 12.51 -5.94
C PHE A 152 -20.18 11.96 -6.74
N PRO A 153 -20.04 11.71 -8.06
CA PRO A 153 -21.18 11.28 -8.89
C PRO A 153 -21.67 9.86 -8.60
N GLY A 154 -20.94 9.08 -7.80
CA GLY A 154 -21.27 7.72 -7.41
C GLY A 154 -21.91 7.61 -6.02
N ARG A 155 -22.94 6.76 -5.90
CA ARG A 155 -23.53 6.43 -4.60
C ARG A 155 -22.76 5.28 -3.97
N PHE A 156 -21.95 5.54 -2.93
CA PHE A 156 -21.44 4.48 -2.04
C PHE A 156 -22.44 4.27 -0.89
N PRO A 157 -23.34 3.30 -0.95
CA PRO A 157 -24.24 3.04 0.15
C PRO A 157 -23.41 2.45 1.31
N ILE A 158 -23.24 3.21 2.39
CA ILE A 158 -22.72 2.66 3.64
C ILE A 158 -23.76 1.69 4.15
N ASN A 159 -23.48 0.41 4.02
CA ASN A 159 -24.35 -0.63 4.50
C ASN A 159 -23.76 -1.21 5.78
N PHE A 160 -24.36 -0.86 6.94
CA PHE A 160 -23.93 -1.37 8.24
C PHE A 160 -23.92 -2.91 8.33
N ARG A 161 -24.71 -3.59 7.51
CA ARG A 161 -24.68 -5.06 7.41
C ARG A 161 -23.36 -5.59 6.83
N LYS A 162 -22.63 -4.78 6.04
CA LYS A 162 -21.30 -5.14 5.54
C LYS A 162 -20.21 -4.94 6.61
N PHE A 163 -20.49 -4.13 7.63
CA PHE A 163 -19.53 -3.86 8.70
C PHE A 163 -19.15 -5.14 9.45
N GLY A 164 -20.12 -6.00 9.79
CA GLY A 164 -19.84 -7.28 10.44
C GLY A 164 -18.93 -8.21 9.61
N ASN A 165 -19.07 -8.17 8.28
CA ASN A 165 -18.21 -8.95 7.38
C ASN A 165 -16.76 -8.41 7.38
N VAL A 166 -16.62 -7.10 7.31
CA VAL A 166 -15.30 -6.43 7.38
C VAL A 166 -14.64 -6.70 8.73
N THR A 167 -15.40 -6.63 9.83
CA THR A 167 -14.89 -6.90 11.19
C THR A 167 -14.40 -8.34 11.32
N ALA A 168 -15.14 -9.33 10.80
CA ALA A 168 -14.69 -10.72 10.78
C ALA A 168 -13.39 -10.89 10.01
N PHE A 169 -13.29 -10.26 8.85
CA PHE A 169 -12.06 -10.27 8.03
C PHE A 169 -10.88 -9.61 8.75
N CYS A 170 -11.10 -8.46 9.40
CA CYS A 170 -10.06 -7.77 10.18
C CYS A 170 -9.56 -8.63 11.35
N ILE A 171 -10.46 -9.26 12.11
CA ILE A 171 -10.08 -10.15 13.22
C ILE A 171 -9.25 -11.32 12.68
N SER A 172 -9.70 -11.95 11.59
CA SER A 172 -8.98 -13.05 10.95
C SER A 172 -7.56 -12.64 10.56
N LEU A 173 -7.41 -11.50 9.86
CA LEU A 173 -6.10 -11.00 9.43
C LEU A 173 -5.21 -10.61 10.61
N THR A 174 -5.76 -10.00 11.66
CA THR A 174 -4.98 -9.64 12.85
C THR A 174 -4.43 -10.88 13.55
N CYS A 175 -5.26 -11.90 13.74
CA CYS A 175 -4.82 -13.16 14.33
C CYS A 175 -3.79 -13.87 13.46
N LEU A 176 -4.00 -13.90 12.13
CA LEU A 176 -3.02 -14.48 11.20
C LEU A 176 -1.69 -13.71 11.25
N THR A 177 -1.74 -12.39 11.32
CA THR A 177 -0.56 -11.55 11.47
C THR A 177 0.18 -11.87 12.76
N TYR A 178 -0.55 -12.00 13.88
CA TYR A 178 0.04 -12.38 15.17
C TYR A 178 0.77 -13.71 15.08
N VAL A 179 0.16 -14.73 14.48
CA VAL A 179 0.78 -16.05 14.28
C VAL A 179 2.05 -15.96 13.45
N LEU A 180 2.03 -15.18 12.36
CA LEU A 180 3.20 -15.04 11.49
C LEU A 180 4.32 -14.25 12.14
N VAL A 181 3.99 -13.22 12.94
CA VAL A 181 4.95 -12.35 13.61
C VAL A 181 5.61 -13.07 14.80
N TYR A 182 4.82 -13.61 15.67
CA TYR A 182 5.31 -14.18 16.92
C TYR A 182 5.59 -15.68 16.86
N GLY A 183 5.20 -16.37 15.77
CA GLY A 183 5.34 -17.82 15.67
C GLY A 183 6.76 -18.31 15.93
N LYS A 184 7.77 -17.66 15.36
CA LYS A 184 9.18 -18.04 15.58
C LYS A 184 9.67 -17.74 17.00
N VAL A 185 9.18 -16.66 17.61
CA VAL A 185 9.61 -16.22 18.95
C VAL A 185 8.98 -17.10 20.05
N LEU A 186 7.78 -17.60 19.77
CA LEU A 186 6.97 -18.42 20.69
C LEU A 186 7.00 -19.91 20.30
N ASP A 187 8.02 -20.35 19.57
CA ASP A 187 8.18 -21.73 19.12
C ASP A 187 6.97 -22.34 18.41
N TRP A 188 6.27 -21.50 17.63
CA TRP A 188 5.12 -21.87 16.81
C TRP A 188 3.99 -22.51 17.66
N TYR A 189 3.55 -23.72 17.31
CA TYR A 189 2.39 -24.38 17.91
C TYR A 189 2.65 -24.96 19.31
N ASP A 190 3.85 -24.83 19.86
CA ASP A 190 4.12 -25.24 21.25
C ASP A 190 3.51 -24.25 22.23
N ASP A 191 3.41 -22.97 21.86
CA ASP A 191 2.72 -21.94 22.65
C ASP A 191 1.20 -21.98 22.46
N GLU A 192 0.48 -21.85 23.59
CA GLU A 192 -0.98 -21.89 23.61
C GLU A 192 -1.59 -20.67 22.91
N SER A 193 -0.97 -19.50 23.00
CA SER A 193 -1.45 -18.27 22.37
C SER A 193 -1.44 -18.36 20.84
N ILE A 194 -0.43 -19.00 20.25
CA ILE A 194 -0.35 -19.23 18.80
C ILE A 194 -1.44 -20.21 18.33
N ARG A 195 -1.68 -21.27 19.10
CA ARG A 195 -2.76 -22.24 18.80
C ARG A 195 -4.13 -21.58 18.80
N TRP A 196 -4.43 -20.77 19.82
CA TRP A 196 -5.68 -20.01 19.88
C TRP A 196 -5.81 -18.97 18.77
N ALA A 197 -4.76 -18.21 18.51
CA ALA A 197 -4.76 -17.23 17.42
C ALA A 197 -5.00 -17.88 16.06
N THR A 198 -4.40 -19.05 15.82
CA THR A 198 -4.63 -19.81 14.57
C THR A 198 -6.07 -20.31 14.48
N ALA A 199 -6.62 -20.87 15.53
CA ALA A 199 -7.99 -21.35 15.58
C ALA A 199 -8.99 -20.21 15.33
N VAL A 200 -8.80 -19.06 15.99
CA VAL A 200 -9.61 -17.86 15.81
C VAL A 200 -9.50 -17.33 14.38
N SER A 201 -8.29 -17.28 13.83
CA SER A 201 -8.07 -16.85 12.45
C SER A 201 -8.83 -17.71 11.45
N ILE A 202 -8.75 -19.04 11.56
CA ILE A 202 -9.46 -19.98 10.70
C ILE A 202 -10.98 -19.84 10.85
N LEU A 203 -11.47 -19.76 12.08
CA LEU A 203 -12.90 -19.60 12.37
C LEU A 203 -13.46 -18.31 11.72
N PHE A 204 -12.81 -17.17 11.95
CA PHE A 204 -13.27 -15.89 11.41
C PHE A 204 -13.09 -15.79 9.90
N THR A 205 -12.09 -16.46 9.31
CA THR A 205 -11.98 -16.62 7.84
C THR A 205 -13.18 -17.41 7.32
N GLY A 206 -13.56 -18.51 7.98
CA GLY A 206 -14.74 -19.29 7.60
C GLY A 206 -16.04 -18.49 7.69
N ILE A 207 -16.24 -17.72 8.78
CA ILE A 207 -17.37 -16.83 8.96
C ILE A 207 -17.40 -15.77 7.86
N PHE A 208 -16.26 -15.13 7.55
CA PHE A 208 -16.15 -14.14 6.48
C PHE A 208 -16.55 -14.73 5.13
N LEU A 209 -15.98 -15.86 4.75
CA LEU A 209 -16.28 -16.54 3.48
C LEU A 209 -17.74 -16.95 3.39
N TYR A 210 -18.29 -17.53 4.45
CA TYR A 210 -19.71 -17.91 4.52
C TYR A 210 -20.62 -16.69 4.31
N MET A 211 -20.36 -15.60 5.05
CA MET A 211 -21.13 -14.37 4.95
C MET A 211 -20.98 -13.71 3.57
N ASP A 212 -19.82 -13.80 2.96
CA ASP A 212 -19.55 -13.18 1.64
C ASP A 212 -20.23 -13.96 0.50
N VAL A 213 -20.19 -15.29 0.55
CA VAL A 213 -20.83 -16.16 -0.47
C VAL A 213 -22.36 -16.12 -0.37
N THR A 214 -22.91 -16.12 0.84
CA THR A 214 -24.37 -16.22 1.06
C THR A 214 -25.11 -14.90 0.80
N ARG A 215 -24.42 -13.76 0.78
CA ARG A 215 -25.05 -12.44 0.65
C ARG A 215 -25.23 -12.00 -0.79
N ARG A 216 -26.36 -11.34 -1.09
CA ARG A 216 -26.64 -10.72 -2.41
C ARG A 216 -25.68 -9.58 -2.79
N SER A 217 -24.95 -9.00 -1.83
CA SER A 217 -23.97 -7.94 -2.04
C SER A 217 -22.70 -8.23 -1.24
N PRO A 218 -21.80 -9.08 -1.77
CA PRO A 218 -20.56 -9.45 -1.12
C PRO A 218 -19.65 -8.23 -0.90
N TYR A 219 -18.76 -8.33 0.09
CA TYR A 219 -17.73 -7.32 0.35
C TYR A 219 -16.60 -7.43 -0.69
N VAL A 220 -16.13 -8.64 -0.93
CA VAL A 220 -15.17 -8.96 -1.97
C VAL A 220 -15.91 -9.63 -3.11
N LEU A 221 -15.91 -9.01 -4.28
CA LEU A 221 -16.52 -9.58 -5.48
C LEU A 221 -15.62 -10.68 -6.04
N LEU A 222 -15.80 -11.92 -5.59
CA LEU A 222 -15.03 -13.08 -6.07
C LEU A 222 -15.13 -13.26 -7.59
N ASP A 223 -16.24 -12.81 -8.19
CA ASP A 223 -16.38 -12.76 -9.65
C ASP A 223 -15.30 -11.94 -10.35
N ALA A 224 -14.65 -11.02 -9.64
CA ALA A 224 -13.52 -10.26 -10.18
C ALA A 224 -12.38 -11.18 -10.63
N PHE A 225 -12.16 -12.30 -9.94
CA PHE A 225 -11.13 -13.28 -10.30
C PHE A 225 -11.44 -14.09 -11.56
N LYS A 226 -12.67 -14.02 -12.09
CA LYS A 226 -13.00 -14.58 -13.41
C LYS A 226 -12.31 -13.79 -14.53
N LEU A 227 -12.02 -12.50 -14.30
CA LEU A 227 -11.28 -11.67 -15.26
C LEU A 227 -9.80 -12.07 -15.28
N ARG A 228 -9.28 -12.43 -16.45
CA ARG A 228 -7.89 -12.84 -16.65
C ARG A 228 -6.91 -11.74 -16.20
N THR A 229 -7.21 -10.49 -16.47
CA THR A 229 -6.39 -9.32 -16.11
C THR A 229 -6.23 -9.17 -14.60
N ILE A 230 -7.31 -9.34 -13.82
CA ILE A 230 -7.28 -9.26 -12.35
C ILE A 230 -6.51 -10.45 -11.77
N ARG A 231 -6.77 -11.66 -12.28
CA ARG A 231 -6.09 -12.88 -11.81
C ARG A 231 -4.59 -12.83 -12.06
N MET A 232 -4.18 -12.44 -13.27
CA MET A 232 -2.76 -12.29 -13.60
C MET A 232 -2.11 -11.11 -12.88
N GLY A 233 -2.83 -9.99 -12.74
CA GLY A 233 -2.37 -8.83 -11.96
C GLY A 233 -2.17 -9.18 -10.49
N ALA A 234 -3.10 -9.92 -9.87
CA ALA A 234 -2.97 -10.37 -8.49
C ALA A 234 -1.78 -11.33 -8.29
N LEU A 235 -1.58 -12.26 -9.23
CA LEU A 235 -0.43 -13.18 -9.20
C LEU A 235 0.89 -12.42 -9.32
N LEU A 236 1.00 -11.51 -10.28
CA LEU A 236 2.20 -10.67 -10.48
C LEU A 236 2.47 -9.81 -9.25
N TYR A 237 1.41 -9.25 -8.65
CA TYR A 237 1.53 -8.43 -7.46
C TYR A 237 1.98 -9.24 -6.24
N LEU A 238 1.44 -10.44 -6.05
CA LEU A 238 1.86 -11.36 -5.00
C LEU A 238 3.34 -11.75 -5.18
N LEU A 239 3.74 -12.12 -6.40
CA LEU A 239 5.14 -12.43 -6.72
C LEU A 239 6.05 -11.24 -6.43
N LEU A 240 5.63 -10.04 -6.83
CA LEU A 240 6.35 -8.80 -6.56
C LEU A 240 6.51 -8.55 -5.06
N MET A 241 5.47 -8.81 -4.25
CA MET A 241 5.54 -8.67 -2.81
C MET A 241 6.51 -9.66 -2.17
N VAL A 242 6.52 -10.91 -2.62
CA VAL A 242 7.50 -11.92 -2.17
C VAL A 242 8.93 -11.45 -2.48
N ILE A 243 9.18 -10.95 -3.70
CA ILE A 243 10.49 -10.43 -4.08
C ILE A 243 10.83 -9.16 -3.27
N ASN A 244 9.85 -8.29 -3.00
CA ASN A 244 10.09 -7.09 -2.20
C ASN A 244 10.53 -7.40 -0.77
N SER A 245 10.11 -8.53 -0.20
CA SER A 245 10.57 -8.95 1.13
C SER A 245 12.10 -9.15 1.20
N SER A 246 12.76 -9.35 0.04
CA SER A 246 14.22 -9.42 -0.05
C SER A 246 14.93 -8.11 0.31
N ALA A 247 14.22 -6.99 0.35
CA ALA A 247 14.77 -5.71 0.84
C ALA A 247 15.32 -5.80 2.26
N MET A 248 14.74 -6.71 3.03
CA MET A 248 15.14 -6.96 4.39
C MET A 248 16.56 -7.52 4.49
N PHE A 249 16.97 -8.36 3.55
CA PHE A 249 18.34 -8.87 3.53
C PHE A 249 19.38 -7.75 3.39
N VAL A 250 19.07 -6.71 2.61
CA VAL A 250 19.94 -5.54 2.47
C VAL A 250 20.07 -4.81 3.81
N ASN A 251 18.95 -4.59 4.51
CA ASN A 251 18.95 -3.90 5.80
C ASN A 251 19.65 -4.72 6.90
N VAL A 252 19.44 -6.04 6.92
CA VAL A 252 20.12 -6.94 7.88
C VAL A 252 21.61 -6.99 7.59
N PHE A 253 22.01 -7.12 6.33
CA PHE A 253 23.41 -7.12 5.95
C PHE A 253 24.09 -5.79 6.31
N ALA A 254 23.44 -4.66 6.04
CA ALA A 254 23.95 -3.34 6.41
C ALA A 254 24.08 -3.16 7.94
N GLY A 255 23.06 -3.56 8.71
CA GLY A 255 23.06 -3.39 10.16
C GLY A 255 23.93 -4.41 10.90
N VAL A 256 23.84 -5.69 10.55
CA VAL A 256 24.53 -6.79 11.26
C VAL A 256 25.88 -7.13 10.63
N GLY A 257 25.91 -7.24 9.29
CA GLY A 257 27.14 -7.63 8.58
C GLY A 257 28.17 -6.51 8.47
N MET A 258 27.71 -5.29 8.28
CA MET A 258 28.59 -4.11 8.14
C MET A 258 28.65 -3.23 9.40
N HIS A 259 27.87 -3.56 10.45
CA HIS A 259 27.75 -2.80 11.68
C HIS A 259 27.42 -1.30 11.46
N LEU A 260 26.62 -1.00 10.43
CA LEU A 260 26.18 0.36 10.18
C LEU A 260 25.19 0.82 11.24
N ASP A 261 25.34 2.05 11.69
CA ASP A 261 24.40 2.66 12.60
C ASP A 261 22.99 2.82 11.96
N ASN A 262 21.97 2.89 12.80
CA ASN A 262 20.57 3.01 12.35
C ASN A 262 20.36 4.20 11.42
N LEU A 263 21.04 5.32 11.66
CA LEU A 263 20.95 6.50 10.81
C LEU A 263 21.61 6.27 9.44
N GLN A 264 22.77 5.61 9.41
CA GLN A 264 23.45 5.23 8.19
C GLN A 264 22.64 4.23 7.36
N ASN A 265 22.02 3.26 8.02
CA ASN A 265 21.12 2.30 7.36
C ASN A 265 19.87 2.99 6.78
N ALA A 266 19.27 3.93 7.51
CA ALA A 266 18.17 4.76 6.99
C ALA A 266 18.62 5.62 5.80
N SER A 267 19.82 6.19 5.87
CA SER A 267 20.44 6.94 4.77
C SER A 267 20.65 6.09 3.52
N LEU A 268 21.07 4.82 3.68
CA LEU A 268 21.18 3.88 2.58
C LEU A 268 19.80 3.66 1.90
N GLY A 269 18.74 3.53 2.70
CA GLY A 269 17.36 3.43 2.21
C GLY A 269 16.92 4.63 1.36
N ASN A 270 17.45 5.83 1.60
CA ASN A 270 17.08 7.03 0.85
C ASN A 270 17.51 6.97 -0.63
N TRP A 271 18.53 6.20 -0.96
CA TRP A 271 18.96 5.98 -2.35
C TRP A 271 17.90 5.27 -3.21
N CYS A 272 16.91 4.63 -2.56
CA CYS A 272 15.73 4.13 -3.27
C CYS A 272 14.99 5.22 -4.05
N MET A 273 14.99 6.48 -3.57
CA MET A 273 14.31 7.59 -4.27
C MET A 273 14.86 7.81 -5.67
N VAL A 274 16.19 7.73 -5.82
CA VAL A 274 16.85 7.84 -7.12
C VAL A 274 16.41 6.70 -8.05
N GLY A 275 16.41 5.47 -7.52
CA GLY A 275 15.92 4.31 -8.26
C GLY A 275 14.45 4.42 -8.67
N TYR A 276 13.59 4.93 -7.79
CA TYR A 276 12.17 5.17 -8.11
C TYR A 276 12.01 6.21 -9.21
N ALA A 277 12.78 7.30 -9.18
CA ALA A 277 12.75 8.32 -10.23
C ALA A 277 13.17 7.74 -11.58
N ILE A 278 14.30 7.01 -11.63
CA ILE A 278 14.78 6.35 -12.86
C ILE A 278 13.74 5.35 -13.38
N GLY A 279 13.21 4.49 -12.52
CA GLY A 279 12.22 3.48 -12.87
C GLY A 279 10.91 4.08 -13.40
N ALA A 280 10.44 5.18 -12.79
CA ALA A 280 9.27 5.90 -13.26
C ALA A 280 9.48 6.52 -14.64
N VAL A 281 10.61 7.16 -14.89
CA VAL A 281 10.94 7.75 -16.20
C VAL A 281 11.00 6.65 -17.27
N ILE A 282 11.65 5.53 -16.98
CA ILE A 282 11.70 4.38 -17.90
C ILE A 282 10.30 3.88 -18.22
N ALA A 283 9.45 3.67 -17.17
CA ALA A 283 8.09 3.19 -17.35
C ALA A 283 7.23 4.18 -18.15
N MET A 284 7.33 5.49 -17.87
CA MET A 284 6.60 6.54 -18.60
C MET A 284 7.02 6.63 -20.06
N VAL A 285 8.33 6.64 -20.35
CA VAL A 285 8.83 6.80 -21.72
C VAL A 285 8.52 5.58 -22.57
N LEU A 286 8.80 4.38 -22.06
CA LEU A 286 8.57 3.15 -22.81
C LEU A 286 7.09 2.78 -22.88
N GLY A 287 6.34 2.98 -21.81
CA GLY A 287 4.90 2.82 -21.81
C GLY A 287 4.19 3.82 -22.72
N GLY A 288 4.65 5.09 -22.72
CA GLY A 288 4.15 6.13 -23.61
C GLY A 288 4.41 5.86 -25.11
N LYS A 289 5.48 5.13 -25.43
CA LYS A 289 5.76 4.64 -26.79
C LYS A 289 4.93 3.41 -27.19
N GLY A 290 4.07 2.91 -26.30
CA GLY A 290 3.25 1.74 -26.57
C GLY A 290 4.01 0.41 -26.55
N LEU A 291 5.13 0.31 -25.82
CA LEU A 291 5.86 -0.94 -25.71
C LEU A 291 5.01 -1.98 -24.97
N HIS A 292 4.94 -3.20 -25.49
CA HIS A 292 4.08 -4.24 -24.94
C HIS A 292 4.44 -4.58 -23.47
N PHE A 293 3.44 -4.74 -22.60
CA PHE A 293 3.60 -5.02 -21.17
C PHE A 293 4.61 -6.13 -20.86
N LYS A 294 4.65 -7.20 -21.67
CA LYS A 294 5.59 -8.31 -21.46
C LYS A 294 7.07 -7.87 -21.43
N TYR A 295 7.45 -6.93 -22.28
CA TYR A 295 8.84 -6.44 -22.32
C TYR A 295 9.12 -5.52 -21.13
N LEU A 296 8.16 -4.71 -20.75
CA LEU A 296 8.25 -3.84 -19.58
C LEU A 296 8.37 -4.64 -18.29
N PHE A 297 7.57 -5.70 -18.14
CA PHE A 297 7.68 -6.62 -17.00
C PHE A 297 9.03 -7.36 -17.00
N ALA A 298 9.46 -7.86 -18.16
CA ALA A 298 10.76 -8.53 -18.28
C ALA A 298 11.90 -7.60 -17.87
N MET A 299 11.87 -6.33 -18.26
CA MET A 299 12.85 -5.33 -17.86
C MET A 299 12.82 -5.06 -16.35
N GLY A 300 11.65 -4.94 -15.73
CA GLY A 300 11.53 -4.77 -14.28
C GLY A 300 12.12 -5.94 -13.51
N PHE A 301 11.80 -7.18 -13.90
CA PHE A 301 12.40 -8.38 -13.30
C PHE A 301 13.90 -8.51 -13.59
N PHE A 302 14.37 -8.06 -14.75
CA PHE A 302 15.80 -7.99 -15.06
C PHE A 302 16.55 -7.10 -14.07
N PHE A 303 16.05 -5.90 -13.77
CA PHE A 303 16.66 -5.01 -12.78
C PHE A 303 16.66 -5.63 -11.38
N LEU A 304 15.61 -6.34 -10.98
CA LEU A 304 15.58 -7.05 -9.71
C LEU A 304 16.61 -8.18 -9.64
N SER A 305 16.71 -8.96 -10.71
CA SER A 305 17.71 -10.03 -10.80
C SER A 305 19.14 -9.46 -10.79
N LEU A 306 19.37 -8.37 -11.52
CA LEU A 306 20.67 -7.69 -11.54
C LEU A 306 21.05 -7.18 -10.14
N SER A 307 20.09 -6.62 -9.40
CA SER A 307 20.31 -6.19 -8.01
C SER A 307 20.67 -7.38 -7.10
N ALA A 308 20.01 -8.52 -7.26
CA ALA A 308 20.32 -9.71 -6.47
C ALA A 308 21.73 -10.25 -6.76
N VAL A 309 22.14 -10.28 -8.02
CA VAL A 309 23.52 -10.66 -8.44
C VAL A 309 24.53 -9.67 -7.85
N PHE A 310 24.24 -8.38 -7.89
CA PHE A 310 25.11 -7.36 -7.32
C PHE A 310 25.26 -7.54 -5.81
N MET A 311 24.16 -7.79 -5.10
CA MET A 311 24.18 -8.08 -3.65
C MET A 311 24.97 -9.34 -3.32
N TYR A 312 24.89 -10.40 -4.13
CA TYR A 312 25.66 -11.62 -3.93
C TYR A 312 27.17 -11.34 -3.91
N PHE A 313 27.68 -10.54 -4.83
CA PHE A 313 29.09 -10.17 -4.86
C PHE A 313 29.49 -9.26 -3.68
N GLU A 314 28.64 -8.30 -3.32
CA GLU A 314 28.92 -7.39 -2.20
C GLU A 314 28.97 -8.13 -0.85
N VAL A 315 28.10 -9.11 -0.62
CA VAL A 315 28.11 -9.93 0.60
C VAL A 315 29.41 -10.72 0.71
N GLN A 316 29.93 -11.25 -0.41
CA GLN A 316 31.20 -12.01 -0.41
C GLN A 316 32.42 -11.14 -0.16
N THR A 317 32.42 -9.89 -0.56
CA THR A 317 33.55 -8.96 -0.43
C THR A 317 33.54 -8.13 0.85
N ALA A 318 32.76 -8.53 1.86
CA ALA A 318 32.53 -7.79 3.10
C ALA A 318 31.91 -6.40 2.94
N GLY A 319 31.41 -6.08 1.76
CA GLY A 319 30.60 -4.92 1.42
C GLY A 319 31.27 -3.56 1.66
N VAL A 320 31.01 -2.61 0.78
CA VAL A 320 31.34 -1.21 0.96
C VAL A 320 30.07 -0.40 0.85
N TYR A 321 29.81 0.51 1.78
CA TYR A 321 28.62 1.37 1.79
C TYR A 321 28.34 2.03 0.43
N GLU A 322 29.39 2.56 -0.21
CA GLU A 322 29.27 3.21 -1.51
C GLU A 322 28.79 2.28 -2.62
N ARG A 323 29.19 1.02 -2.61
CA ARG A 323 28.75 0.03 -3.61
C ARG A 323 27.33 -0.47 -3.31
N LEU A 324 26.99 -0.61 -2.03
CA LEU A 324 25.66 -1.06 -1.61
C LEU A 324 24.54 -0.12 -2.08
N LYS A 325 24.83 1.19 -2.20
CA LYS A 325 23.92 2.19 -2.79
C LYS A 325 23.45 1.78 -4.20
N TYR A 326 24.35 1.27 -5.05
CA TYR A 326 23.99 0.87 -6.41
C TYR A 326 23.03 -0.31 -6.43
N ALA A 327 23.24 -1.29 -5.55
CA ALA A 327 22.31 -2.42 -5.41
C ALA A 327 20.90 -1.95 -5.03
N VAL A 328 20.81 -1.00 -4.10
CA VAL A 328 19.55 -0.38 -3.65
C VAL A 328 18.87 0.39 -4.77
N ILE A 329 19.62 1.21 -5.54
CA ILE A 329 19.11 1.98 -6.67
C ILE A 329 18.57 1.05 -7.77
N ILE A 330 19.34 0.02 -8.16
CA ILE A 330 18.95 -0.93 -9.22
C ILE A 330 17.68 -1.68 -8.80
N ARG A 331 17.61 -2.12 -7.54
CA ARG A 331 16.43 -2.79 -7.00
C ARG A 331 15.20 -1.87 -7.02
N ALA A 332 15.35 -0.63 -6.54
CA ALA A 332 14.28 0.34 -6.50
C ALA A 332 13.77 0.69 -7.91
N THR A 333 14.67 0.76 -8.91
CA THR A 333 14.30 0.95 -10.32
C THR A 333 13.40 -0.19 -10.81
N GLY A 334 13.78 -1.45 -10.59
CA GLY A 334 12.98 -2.60 -10.96
C GLY A 334 11.63 -2.64 -10.27
N MET A 335 11.62 -2.37 -8.95
CA MET A 335 10.39 -2.32 -8.15
C MET A 335 9.42 -1.25 -8.66
N MET A 336 9.91 -0.04 -8.96
CA MET A 336 9.08 1.04 -9.45
C MET A 336 8.41 0.70 -10.78
N ILE A 337 9.17 0.14 -11.73
CA ILE A 337 8.64 -0.33 -13.01
C ILE A 337 7.52 -1.35 -12.79
N LEU A 338 7.77 -2.36 -11.95
CA LEU A 338 6.82 -3.44 -11.72
C LEU A 338 5.57 -2.99 -10.97
N TYR A 339 5.68 -2.14 -9.94
CA TYR A 339 4.53 -1.60 -9.21
C TYR A 339 3.60 -0.81 -10.12
N ALA A 340 4.16 0.16 -10.84
CA ALA A 340 3.40 1.03 -11.70
C ALA A 340 2.70 0.25 -12.83
N LEU A 341 3.43 -0.67 -13.45
CA LEU A 341 2.91 -1.44 -14.59
C LEU A 341 1.92 -2.53 -14.15
N THR A 342 2.09 -3.14 -13.00
CA THR A 342 1.11 -4.11 -12.47
C THR A 342 -0.22 -3.41 -12.20
N ALA A 343 -0.18 -2.22 -11.63
CA ALA A 343 -1.38 -1.41 -11.41
C ALA A 343 -2.03 -1.00 -12.75
N ALA A 344 -1.23 -0.52 -13.72
CA ALA A 344 -1.72 -0.17 -15.05
C ALA A 344 -2.34 -1.37 -15.77
N TYR A 345 -1.68 -2.53 -15.73
CA TYR A 345 -2.17 -3.77 -16.34
C TYR A 345 -3.47 -4.26 -15.72
N ALA A 346 -3.56 -4.28 -14.39
CA ALA A 346 -4.75 -4.74 -13.71
C ALA A 346 -5.95 -3.80 -13.90
N ASN A 347 -5.69 -2.49 -14.00
CA ASN A 347 -6.72 -1.49 -14.30
C ASN A 347 -7.14 -1.50 -15.77
N GLN A 348 -6.40 -2.19 -16.64
CA GLN A 348 -6.73 -2.34 -18.05
C GLN A 348 -8.03 -3.15 -18.19
N ARG A 349 -9.04 -2.60 -18.87
CA ARG A 349 -10.33 -3.25 -19.14
C ARG A 349 -11.09 -3.71 -17.89
N MET A 350 -10.77 -3.17 -16.70
CA MET A 350 -11.45 -3.55 -15.46
C MET A 350 -12.75 -2.75 -15.32
N PRO A 351 -13.93 -3.40 -15.20
CA PRO A 351 -15.18 -2.73 -14.88
C PRO A 351 -15.09 -2.03 -13.51
N PHE A 352 -15.64 -0.82 -13.41
CA PHE A 352 -15.60 -0.01 -12.20
C PHE A 352 -16.09 -0.74 -10.93
N LYS A 353 -17.07 -1.63 -11.06
CA LYS A 353 -17.60 -2.41 -9.93
C LYS A 353 -16.54 -3.27 -9.22
N TYR A 354 -15.47 -3.67 -9.90
CA TYR A 354 -14.39 -4.49 -9.33
C TYR A 354 -13.21 -3.69 -8.78
N LEU A 355 -13.17 -2.38 -9.04
CA LEU A 355 -12.05 -1.52 -8.64
C LEU A 355 -11.83 -1.52 -7.12
N SER A 356 -12.92 -1.46 -6.33
CA SER A 356 -12.81 -1.50 -4.87
C SER A 356 -12.23 -2.82 -4.37
N THR A 357 -12.65 -3.94 -4.95
CA THR A 357 -12.11 -5.27 -4.63
C THR A 357 -10.62 -5.35 -4.97
N TRP A 358 -10.22 -4.85 -6.13
CA TRP A 358 -8.82 -4.82 -6.56
C TRP A 358 -7.95 -3.99 -5.61
N ILE A 359 -8.39 -2.78 -5.26
CA ILE A 359 -7.66 -1.90 -4.33
C ILE A 359 -7.54 -2.57 -2.96
N CYS A 360 -8.59 -3.21 -2.45
CA CYS A 360 -8.53 -3.96 -1.19
C CYS A 360 -7.48 -5.09 -1.24
N ILE A 361 -7.42 -5.85 -2.31
CA ILE A 361 -6.44 -6.93 -2.49
C ILE A 361 -5.01 -6.37 -2.49
N MET A 362 -4.77 -5.29 -3.27
CA MET A 362 -3.47 -4.65 -3.32
C MET A 362 -3.03 -4.12 -1.95
N LEU A 363 -3.89 -3.41 -1.24
CA LEU A 363 -3.56 -2.84 0.07
C LEU A 363 -3.32 -3.92 1.13
N THR A 364 -4.09 -5.00 1.12
CA THR A 364 -3.87 -6.13 2.02
C THR A 364 -2.50 -6.76 1.77
N ALA A 365 -2.13 -6.99 0.51
CA ALA A 365 -0.83 -7.54 0.15
C ALA A 365 0.34 -6.63 0.57
N VAL A 366 0.22 -5.30 0.38
CA VAL A 366 1.23 -4.32 0.82
C VAL A 366 1.39 -4.33 2.33
N SER A 367 0.28 -4.30 3.07
CA SER A 367 0.31 -4.30 4.54
C SER A 367 0.99 -5.53 5.09
N TYR A 368 0.77 -6.69 4.48
CA TYR A 368 1.39 -7.95 4.89
C TYR A 368 2.91 -7.97 4.75
N THR A 369 3.44 -7.38 3.69
CA THR A 369 4.90 -7.33 3.46
C THR A 369 5.59 -6.32 4.37
N HIS A 370 4.93 -5.22 4.70
CA HIS A 370 5.49 -4.24 5.63
C HIS A 370 5.55 -4.75 7.07
N LEU A 371 4.57 -5.56 7.51
CA LEU A 371 4.59 -6.17 8.85
C LEU A 371 5.81 -7.08 9.03
N ARG A 372 6.12 -7.91 8.06
CA ARG A 372 7.27 -8.82 8.12
C ARG A 372 8.62 -8.09 8.17
N ALA A 373 8.71 -6.89 7.60
CA ALA A 373 9.91 -6.06 7.65
C ALA A 373 10.18 -5.46 9.05
N HIS A 374 9.17 -5.32 9.90
CA HIS A 374 9.31 -4.84 11.27
C HIS A 374 9.72 -5.93 12.26
N GLU A 375 9.40 -7.20 11.98
CA GLU A 375 9.72 -8.35 12.84
C GLU A 375 11.20 -8.52 13.12
N THR A 376 12.03 -8.31 12.13
CA THR A 376 13.47 -8.55 12.27
C THR A 376 14.17 -7.46 13.08
N LYS A 377 13.56 -6.27 13.21
CA LYS A 377 14.08 -5.23 14.10
C LYS A 377 13.80 -5.50 15.59
N ALA A 378 12.81 -6.32 15.90
CA ALA A 378 12.49 -6.69 17.29
C ALA A 378 13.30 -7.90 17.77
N ASN A 379 13.92 -8.65 16.86
CA ASN A 379 14.69 -9.88 17.16
C ASN A 379 16.21 -9.71 17.01
N LEU A 380 16.69 -8.49 16.80
CA LEU A 380 18.09 -8.06 16.84
C LEU A 380 18.30 -7.04 17.95
#